data_600603e8364ece52c3ec0429d0971d95
#
_entry.id   600603e8364ece52c3ec0429d0971d95
#
_cell.length_a   1.000
_cell.length_b   1.000
_cell.length_c   1.000
_cell.angle_alpha   90.00
_cell.angle_beta   90.00
_cell.angle_gamma   90.00
#
_symmetry.space_group_name_H-M   'P 1'
#
loop_
_entity.id
_entity.type
_entity.pdbx_description
1 polymer ?
#
loop_
_entity_poly.entity_id
_entity_poly.type
_entity_poly.pdbx_seq_one_letter_code
_entity_poly.pdbx_strand_id
1 'polypeptide(L)'
;MELKDSKAKRDFYTIGNGICLLYLALMLLLFPLYSRDKYFDILQARFDFFWICSSVFSVLIFAFVALYSLTLKKEERKEILPSLFWKKEEGKKKPLFATDLPFCLLILLFFLSMFLSGYPYETWWGSTGRYMGVLTWLLFFTVYLGLSRFYRFKKFHLLLFSVGVVLQCLWGISDFYMMNYMHFFDNVSDLSKWAMFAGPVGNINGYTSLVLFYACLYTGLYLQEKELRWKHFFMGMMLLCHIATIFGSSDNAVIGYFFVFLVLPFFSWKDNKSFGTCLSVYFLFFLSLKLSVLLAGKGQSIIQISPPGFLFSMGKTVLPYLGMGLTGILWALGRFSKKELSMKLFKRLYVLLLILFFMAGAYVIYDVNVMHRYPVLEQFSQFLRFDDSWGTGRGFIWRMGMEYFRDKMPMLKRLFGYGPDGYFMLTNDNYKVEVEQAGMGLIDSIHNEYLNLLLTIGVFGLLAYLFFLKNVFTVFWKKEAENSAEATFGQTAFPFAVSLAYLAYLTQAGINIAVPIVMPIVMIVTFLGVSGKRAE
;
A
#
# COMPACT_ATOMS: atom_id res chain seq x y z
N MET A 1 33.28 -4.82 -30.45
CA MET A 1 33.06 -3.38 -30.22
C MET A 1 31.69 -3.26 -29.58
N GLU A 2 31.63 -3.15 -28.22
CA GLU A 2 30.37 -3.01 -27.50
C GLU A 2 29.81 -1.62 -27.77
N LEU A 3 28.59 -1.56 -28.33
CA LEU A 3 27.80 -0.34 -28.54
C LEU A 3 27.30 0.25 -27.18
N LYS A 4 28.21 0.37 -26.20
CA LYS A 4 27.83 0.74 -24.83
C LYS A 4 27.08 2.08 -24.72
N ASP A 5 27.19 3.00 -25.71
CA ASP A 5 26.60 4.34 -25.71
C ASP A 5 26.24 4.88 -27.09
N SER A 6 25.47 4.09 -27.90
CA SER A 6 24.99 4.68 -29.16
C SER A 6 23.99 5.82 -28.84
N LYS A 7 24.06 6.91 -29.61
CA LYS A 7 23.11 8.03 -29.53
C LYS A 7 21.67 7.51 -29.60
N ALA A 8 21.41 6.55 -30.47
CA ALA A 8 20.10 5.92 -30.64
C ALA A 8 19.59 5.25 -29.33
N LYS A 9 20.46 4.52 -28.61
CA LYS A 9 20.10 3.89 -27.33
C LYS A 9 19.79 4.94 -26.27
N ARG A 10 20.59 5.98 -26.14
CA ARG A 10 20.37 7.08 -25.20
C ARG A 10 19.06 7.81 -25.49
N ASP A 11 18.79 8.16 -26.76
CA ASP A 11 17.58 8.85 -27.17
C ASP A 11 16.34 7.98 -26.91
N PHE A 12 16.41 6.66 -27.19
CA PHE A 12 15.34 5.71 -26.91
C PHE A 12 14.93 5.72 -25.42
N TYR A 13 15.88 5.61 -24.53
CA TYR A 13 15.56 5.63 -23.08
C TYR A 13 15.17 7.03 -22.59
N THR A 14 15.68 8.10 -23.17
CA THR A 14 15.32 9.48 -22.80
C THR A 14 13.88 9.79 -23.17
N ILE A 15 13.44 9.45 -24.36
CA ILE A 15 12.06 9.65 -24.83
C ILE A 15 11.11 8.79 -24.00
N GLY A 16 11.41 7.50 -23.83
CA GLY A 16 10.59 6.61 -23.00
C GLY A 16 10.45 7.10 -21.55
N ASN A 17 11.54 7.64 -20.97
CA ASN A 17 11.47 8.26 -19.63
C ASN A 17 10.60 9.52 -19.62
N GLY A 18 10.62 10.33 -20.68
CA GLY A 18 9.74 11.50 -20.82
C GLY A 18 8.25 11.11 -20.80
N ILE A 19 7.86 10.05 -21.52
CA ILE A 19 6.50 9.50 -21.52
C ILE A 19 6.13 9.03 -20.11
N CYS A 20 7.04 8.33 -19.42
CA CYS A 20 6.82 7.91 -18.03
C CYS A 20 6.61 9.10 -17.08
N LEU A 21 7.40 10.16 -17.18
CA LEU A 21 7.29 11.35 -16.31
C LEU A 21 5.96 12.06 -16.50
N LEU A 22 5.48 12.18 -17.74
CA LEU A 22 4.15 12.75 -18.01
C LEU A 22 3.05 11.93 -17.34
N TYR A 23 3.07 10.60 -17.52
CA TYR A 23 2.12 9.71 -16.87
C TYR A 23 2.18 9.82 -15.33
N LEU A 24 3.37 9.86 -14.75
CA LEU A 24 3.56 10.00 -13.31
C LEU A 24 3.04 11.35 -12.79
N ALA A 25 3.23 12.43 -13.53
CA ALA A 25 2.67 13.73 -13.17
C ALA A 25 1.12 13.67 -13.14
N LEU A 26 0.49 13.04 -14.13
CA LEU A 26 -0.96 12.84 -14.15
C LEU A 26 -1.42 11.98 -12.96
N MET A 27 -0.76 10.85 -12.69
CA MET A 27 -1.22 9.87 -11.71
C MET A 27 -0.85 10.19 -10.26
N LEU A 28 0.24 10.92 -10.00
CA LEU A 28 0.68 11.21 -8.62
C LEU A 28 0.33 12.63 -8.16
N LEU A 29 0.01 13.57 -9.10
CA LEU A 29 -0.40 14.93 -8.75
C LEU A 29 -1.90 15.16 -9.00
N LEU A 30 -2.40 14.82 -10.20
CA LEU A 30 -3.78 15.16 -10.57
C LEU A 30 -4.78 14.09 -10.15
N PHE A 31 -4.49 12.81 -10.42
CA PHE A 31 -5.39 11.72 -10.08
C PHE A 31 -5.84 11.73 -8.61
N PRO A 32 -4.96 11.94 -7.58
CA PRO A 32 -5.40 11.94 -6.19
C PRO A 32 -6.34 13.09 -5.82
N LEU A 33 -6.42 14.12 -6.63
CA LEU A 33 -7.24 15.32 -6.38
C LEU A 33 -8.46 15.39 -7.31
N TYR A 34 -8.51 14.55 -8.35
CA TYR A 34 -9.58 14.60 -9.36
C TYR A 34 -10.92 14.15 -8.76
N SER A 35 -11.98 14.88 -9.05
CA SER A 35 -13.37 14.51 -8.78
C SER A 35 -14.25 15.10 -9.88
N ARG A 36 -15.43 14.55 -10.07
CA ARG A 36 -16.44 15.03 -11.03
C ARG A 36 -17.68 15.54 -10.29
N ASP A 37 -18.25 14.71 -9.41
CA ASP A 37 -19.40 15.05 -8.58
C ASP A 37 -19.12 14.80 -7.10
N LYS A 38 -18.07 15.47 -6.58
CA LYS A 38 -17.70 15.43 -5.15
C LYS A 38 -17.52 13.99 -4.68
N TYR A 39 -18.17 13.59 -3.56
CA TYR A 39 -18.14 12.21 -3.04
C TYR A 39 -19.14 11.27 -3.72
N PHE A 40 -20.13 11.79 -4.46
CA PHE A 40 -21.24 10.97 -4.97
C PHE A 40 -20.81 10.00 -6.08
N ASP A 41 -19.87 10.37 -6.93
CA ASP A 41 -19.34 9.52 -8.00
C ASP A 41 -17.82 9.29 -7.94
N ILE A 42 -17.20 9.57 -6.80
CA ILE A 42 -15.75 9.63 -6.68
C ILE A 42 -15.04 8.33 -7.11
N LEU A 43 -15.65 7.17 -6.85
CA LEU A 43 -15.11 5.87 -7.27
C LEU A 43 -15.09 5.73 -8.78
N GLN A 44 -16.21 6.07 -9.43
CA GLN A 44 -16.34 6.03 -10.89
C GLN A 44 -15.41 7.06 -11.55
N ALA A 45 -15.42 8.30 -11.08
CA ALA A 45 -14.59 9.37 -11.62
C ALA A 45 -13.09 9.03 -11.57
N ARG A 46 -12.62 8.43 -10.44
CA ARG A 46 -11.23 7.98 -10.30
C ARG A 46 -10.92 6.79 -11.18
N PHE A 47 -11.83 5.85 -11.28
CA PHE A 47 -11.67 4.73 -12.20
C PHE A 47 -11.56 5.21 -13.64
N ASP A 48 -12.47 6.13 -14.08
CA ASP A 48 -12.45 6.71 -15.42
C ASP A 48 -11.11 7.40 -15.71
N PHE A 49 -10.63 8.23 -14.77
CA PHE A 49 -9.33 8.88 -14.91
C PHE A 49 -8.19 7.86 -15.05
N PHE A 50 -8.18 6.85 -14.16
CA PHE A 50 -7.13 5.84 -14.15
C PHE A 50 -7.09 5.03 -15.44
N TRP A 51 -8.24 4.45 -15.85
CA TRP A 51 -8.23 3.56 -17.02
C TRP A 51 -7.93 4.31 -18.31
N ILE A 52 -8.43 5.54 -18.47
CA ILE A 52 -8.16 6.38 -19.64
C ILE A 52 -6.67 6.75 -19.69
N CYS A 53 -6.12 7.33 -18.63
CA CYS A 53 -4.72 7.74 -18.59
C CYS A 53 -3.77 6.55 -18.76
N SER A 54 -4.07 5.41 -18.13
CA SER A 54 -3.23 4.21 -18.22
C SER A 54 -3.33 3.53 -19.59
N SER A 55 -4.49 3.56 -20.24
CA SER A 55 -4.65 3.08 -21.62
C SER A 55 -3.87 3.96 -22.60
N VAL A 56 -4.00 5.28 -22.48
CA VAL A 56 -3.23 6.22 -23.31
C VAL A 56 -1.74 6.04 -23.11
N PHE A 57 -1.29 5.95 -21.86
CA PHE A 57 0.12 5.66 -21.55
C PHE A 57 0.60 4.35 -22.18
N SER A 58 -0.20 3.28 -22.05
CA SER A 58 0.13 1.96 -22.60
C SER A 58 0.25 2.02 -24.13
N VAL A 59 -0.72 2.64 -24.81
CA VAL A 59 -0.67 2.83 -26.27
C VAL A 59 0.57 3.65 -26.67
N LEU A 60 0.83 4.77 -26.00
CA LEU A 60 1.96 5.64 -26.29
C LEU A 60 3.30 4.92 -26.13
N ILE A 61 3.50 4.17 -25.04
CA ILE A 61 4.78 3.50 -24.77
C ILE A 61 5.01 2.34 -25.74
N PHE A 62 3.97 1.55 -26.06
CA PHE A 62 4.10 0.45 -27.01
C PHE A 62 4.25 0.95 -28.45
N ALA A 63 3.48 1.96 -28.86
CA ALA A 63 3.63 2.61 -30.17
C ALA A 63 5.03 3.25 -30.32
N PHE A 64 5.51 3.92 -29.28
CA PHE A 64 6.88 4.46 -29.24
C PHE A 64 7.92 3.36 -29.47
N VAL A 65 7.85 2.25 -28.71
CA VAL A 65 8.79 1.13 -28.87
C VAL A 65 8.72 0.55 -30.28
N ALA A 66 7.51 0.33 -30.82
CA ALA A 66 7.31 -0.21 -32.16
C ALA A 66 7.88 0.73 -33.24
N LEU A 67 7.46 2.00 -33.27
CA LEU A 67 7.87 2.97 -34.27
C LEU A 67 9.36 3.29 -34.19
N TYR A 68 9.91 3.51 -32.98
CA TYR A 68 11.33 3.77 -32.83
C TYR A 68 12.19 2.57 -33.27
N SER A 69 11.70 1.34 -33.03
CA SER A 69 12.38 0.13 -33.46
C SER A 69 12.59 0.06 -35.00
N LEU A 70 11.69 0.70 -35.78
CA LEU A 70 11.80 0.78 -37.23
C LEU A 70 12.93 1.71 -37.69
N THR A 71 13.30 2.71 -36.89
CA THR A 71 14.39 3.65 -37.19
C THR A 71 15.76 3.12 -36.79
N LEU A 72 15.84 2.07 -35.96
CA LEU A 72 17.09 1.48 -35.50
C LEU A 72 17.75 0.64 -36.59
N LYS A 73 19.08 0.70 -36.65
CA LYS A 73 19.88 -0.25 -37.45
C LYS A 73 19.67 -1.68 -36.93
N LYS A 74 19.85 -2.67 -37.79
CA LYS A 74 19.63 -4.10 -37.47
C LYS A 74 20.39 -4.54 -36.21
N GLU A 75 21.64 -4.09 -36.05
CA GLU A 75 22.47 -4.45 -34.89
C GLU A 75 21.98 -3.77 -33.58
N GLU A 76 21.64 -2.49 -33.65
CA GLU A 76 21.04 -1.75 -32.49
C GLU A 76 19.72 -2.38 -32.04
N ARG A 77 18.87 -2.76 -33.00
CA ARG A 77 17.59 -3.43 -32.70
C ARG A 77 17.79 -4.77 -32.01
N LYS A 78 18.78 -5.58 -32.43
CA LYS A 78 19.11 -6.86 -31.77
C LYS A 78 19.64 -6.70 -30.34
N GLU A 79 20.19 -5.55 -30.00
CA GLU A 79 20.68 -5.25 -28.64
C GLU A 79 19.57 -4.63 -27.78
N ILE A 80 18.92 -3.55 -28.26
CA ILE A 80 18.00 -2.72 -27.47
C ILE A 80 16.71 -3.48 -27.14
N LEU A 81 16.03 -4.10 -28.12
CA LEU A 81 14.74 -4.73 -27.87
C LEU A 81 14.80 -5.91 -26.88
N PRO A 82 15.75 -6.85 -27.01
CA PRO A 82 15.88 -7.91 -26.03
C PRO A 82 16.22 -7.41 -24.63
N SER A 83 16.95 -6.30 -24.49
CA SER A 83 17.32 -5.72 -23.18
C SER A 83 16.13 -5.17 -22.39
N LEU A 84 14.98 -4.96 -23.03
CA LEU A 84 13.74 -4.60 -22.34
C LEU A 84 13.16 -5.76 -21.53
N PHE A 85 13.45 -7.00 -21.90
CA PHE A 85 12.85 -8.18 -21.28
C PHE A 85 13.87 -9.09 -20.61
N TRP A 86 15.11 -9.10 -21.11
CA TRP A 86 16.14 -10.06 -20.72
C TRP A 86 17.43 -9.37 -20.33
N LYS A 87 18.07 -9.86 -19.29
CA LYS A 87 19.47 -9.55 -18.95
C LYS A 87 20.33 -10.79 -19.10
N LYS A 88 21.62 -10.59 -19.40
CA LYS A 88 22.62 -11.67 -19.37
C LYS A 88 23.27 -11.69 -17.98
N GLU A 89 23.20 -12.80 -17.30
CA GLU A 89 23.81 -13.01 -15.98
C GLU A 89 24.46 -14.40 -16.00
N GLU A 90 25.77 -14.45 -15.76
CA GLU A 90 26.56 -15.70 -15.83
C GLU A 90 26.40 -16.45 -17.18
N GLY A 91 26.34 -15.72 -18.30
CA GLY A 91 26.15 -16.28 -19.64
C GLY A 91 24.74 -16.76 -19.97
N LYS A 92 23.80 -16.76 -19.01
CA LYS A 92 22.40 -17.18 -19.20
C LYS A 92 21.48 -15.97 -19.38
N LYS A 93 20.46 -16.13 -20.22
CA LYS A 93 19.37 -15.15 -20.34
C LYS A 93 18.41 -15.34 -19.14
N LYS A 94 18.20 -14.27 -18.36
CA LYS A 94 17.22 -14.22 -17.28
C LYS A 94 16.23 -13.07 -17.52
N PRO A 95 14.98 -13.13 -17.01
CA PRO A 95 14.08 -11.98 -17.03
C PRO A 95 14.76 -10.73 -16.44
N LEU A 96 14.40 -9.55 -16.95
CA LEU A 96 14.99 -8.29 -16.50
C LEU A 96 14.76 -8.09 -15.00
N PHE A 97 13.53 -8.35 -14.55
CA PHE A 97 13.17 -8.36 -13.13
C PHE A 97 12.56 -9.70 -12.72
N ALA A 98 12.78 -10.11 -11.48
CA ALA A 98 12.19 -11.33 -10.92
C ALA A 98 10.65 -11.27 -10.86
N THR A 99 10.08 -10.07 -10.91
CA THR A 99 8.64 -9.81 -10.90
C THR A 99 7.96 -10.02 -12.26
N ASP A 100 8.70 -10.11 -13.37
CA ASP A 100 8.14 -10.17 -14.73
C ASP A 100 7.26 -11.41 -14.93
N LEU A 101 7.82 -12.59 -14.67
CA LEU A 101 7.11 -13.86 -14.87
C LEU A 101 5.95 -14.04 -13.88
N PRO A 102 6.11 -13.79 -12.57
CA PRO A 102 4.99 -13.86 -11.62
C PRO A 102 3.83 -12.95 -11.98
N PHE A 103 4.10 -11.72 -12.44
CA PHE A 103 3.03 -10.80 -12.81
C PHE A 103 2.33 -11.25 -14.11
N CYS A 104 3.08 -11.72 -15.10
CA CYS A 104 2.50 -12.28 -16.32
C CYS A 104 1.59 -13.48 -15.99
N LEU A 105 2.06 -14.41 -15.13
CA LEU A 105 1.26 -15.55 -14.68
C LEU A 105 -0.03 -15.10 -13.97
N LEU A 106 0.06 -14.09 -13.12
CA LEU A 106 -1.11 -13.54 -12.43
C LEU A 106 -2.15 -13.02 -13.44
N ILE A 107 -1.74 -12.25 -14.44
CA ILE A 107 -2.64 -11.73 -15.49
C ILE A 107 -3.28 -12.87 -16.27
N LEU A 108 -2.53 -13.91 -16.63
CA LEU A 108 -3.07 -15.07 -17.33
C LEU A 108 -4.17 -15.77 -16.49
N LEU A 109 -3.98 -15.87 -15.18
CA LEU A 109 -4.97 -16.46 -14.29
C LEU A 109 -6.21 -15.56 -14.12
N PHE A 110 -6.07 -14.25 -14.14
CA PHE A 110 -7.20 -13.33 -14.19
C PHE A 110 -8.05 -13.54 -15.45
N PHE A 111 -7.43 -13.65 -16.61
CA PHE A 111 -8.14 -13.96 -17.86
C PHE A 111 -8.83 -15.34 -17.80
N LEU A 112 -8.12 -16.35 -17.32
CA LEU A 112 -8.68 -17.69 -17.22
C LEU A 112 -9.87 -17.73 -16.26
N SER A 113 -9.77 -17.08 -15.11
CA SER A 113 -10.87 -16.94 -14.16
C SER A 113 -12.08 -16.21 -14.78
N MET A 114 -11.86 -15.14 -15.54
CA MET A 114 -12.92 -14.42 -16.25
C MET A 114 -13.66 -15.34 -17.23
N PHE A 115 -12.95 -16.07 -18.07
CA PHE A 115 -13.58 -16.97 -19.05
C PHE A 115 -14.35 -18.13 -18.39
N LEU A 116 -13.95 -18.55 -17.19
CA LEU A 116 -14.60 -19.61 -16.43
C LEU A 116 -15.71 -19.09 -15.47
N SER A 117 -15.88 -17.77 -15.34
CA SER A 117 -16.78 -17.17 -14.36
C SER A 117 -18.26 -17.35 -14.67
N GLY A 118 -18.65 -17.29 -15.94
CA GLY A 118 -20.03 -17.10 -16.38
C GLY A 118 -20.46 -15.64 -16.51
N TYR A 119 -19.61 -14.67 -16.07
CA TYR A 119 -19.85 -13.23 -16.05
C TYR A 119 -18.71 -12.46 -16.72
N PRO A 120 -18.40 -12.70 -18.01
CA PRO A 120 -17.19 -12.15 -18.63
C PRO A 120 -17.22 -10.62 -18.74
N TYR A 121 -18.40 -10.00 -18.92
CA TYR A 121 -18.51 -8.54 -18.98
C TYR A 121 -18.26 -7.88 -17.62
N GLU A 122 -18.93 -8.35 -16.57
CA GLU A 122 -18.83 -7.82 -15.21
C GLU A 122 -17.41 -8.02 -14.67
N THR A 123 -16.81 -9.16 -14.91
CA THR A 123 -15.45 -9.47 -14.44
C THR A 123 -14.36 -8.79 -15.27
N TRP A 124 -14.68 -8.36 -16.50
CA TRP A 124 -13.78 -7.49 -17.27
C TRP A 124 -13.62 -6.11 -16.64
N TRP A 125 -14.74 -5.45 -16.32
CA TRP A 125 -14.75 -4.11 -15.72
C TRP A 125 -14.54 -4.15 -14.19
N GLY A 126 -15.00 -5.19 -13.54
CA GLY A 126 -15.17 -5.28 -12.09
C GLY A 126 -16.55 -4.81 -11.64
N SER A 127 -16.93 -5.16 -10.42
CA SER A 127 -18.19 -4.73 -9.80
C SER A 127 -18.27 -3.22 -9.68
N THR A 128 -19.46 -2.66 -9.92
CA THR A 128 -19.70 -1.20 -9.82
C THR A 128 -19.25 -0.66 -8.46
N GLY A 129 -18.43 0.37 -8.48
CA GLY A 129 -17.82 0.97 -7.29
C GLY A 129 -16.52 0.29 -6.83
N ARG A 130 -16.14 -0.89 -7.37
CA ARG A 130 -14.87 -1.58 -7.08
C ARG A 130 -13.89 -1.50 -8.25
N TYR A 131 -14.37 -1.84 -9.46
CA TYR A 131 -13.62 -1.73 -10.70
C TYR A 131 -12.23 -2.41 -10.68
N MET A 132 -12.11 -3.52 -9.94
CA MET A 132 -10.87 -4.30 -9.82
C MET A 132 -10.87 -5.55 -10.73
N GLY A 133 -11.59 -5.48 -11.85
CA GLY A 133 -11.66 -6.52 -12.87
C GLY A 133 -10.38 -6.70 -13.67
N VAL A 134 -10.46 -7.55 -14.72
CA VAL A 134 -9.31 -7.89 -15.59
C VAL A 134 -8.68 -6.66 -16.22
N LEU A 135 -9.47 -5.69 -16.68
CA LEU A 135 -8.97 -4.46 -17.30
C LEU A 135 -8.01 -3.72 -16.37
N THR A 136 -8.38 -3.53 -15.11
CA THR A 136 -7.55 -2.83 -14.12
C THR A 136 -6.20 -3.54 -13.92
N TRP A 137 -6.21 -4.85 -13.77
CA TRP A 137 -4.98 -5.62 -13.58
C TRP A 137 -4.11 -5.67 -14.85
N LEU A 138 -4.74 -5.74 -16.03
CA LEU A 138 -4.04 -5.63 -17.32
C LEU A 138 -3.36 -4.25 -17.46
N LEU A 139 -4.05 -3.17 -17.08
CA LEU A 139 -3.47 -1.83 -17.08
C LEU A 139 -2.32 -1.71 -16.08
N PHE A 140 -2.43 -2.29 -14.87
CA PHE A 140 -1.29 -2.36 -13.95
C PHE A 140 -0.10 -3.08 -14.58
N PHE A 141 -0.33 -4.18 -15.29
CA PHE A 141 0.76 -4.91 -15.94
C PHE A 141 1.42 -4.10 -17.06
N THR A 142 0.66 -3.44 -17.92
CA THR A 142 1.22 -2.61 -19.00
C THR A 142 1.94 -1.38 -18.47
N VAL A 143 1.39 -0.73 -17.43
CA VAL A 143 2.06 0.36 -16.70
C VAL A 143 3.36 -0.12 -16.04
N TYR A 144 3.33 -1.30 -15.41
CA TYR A 144 4.54 -1.92 -14.85
C TYR A 144 5.62 -2.12 -15.93
N LEU A 145 5.23 -2.66 -17.11
CA LEU A 145 6.17 -2.82 -18.23
C LEU A 145 6.77 -1.48 -18.66
N GLY A 146 5.96 -0.44 -18.81
CA GLY A 146 6.43 0.89 -19.19
C GLY A 146 7.39 1.49 -18.15
N LEU A 147 6.92 1.61 -16.91
CA LEU A 147 7.69 2.25 -15.83
C LEU A 147 8.98 1.51 -15.49
N SER A 148 8.95 0.18 -15.35
CA SER A 148 10.15 -0.58 -14.98
C SER A 148 11.22 -0.59 -16.06
N ARG A 149 10.86 -0.39 -17.36
CA ARG A 149 11.80 -0.38 -18.49
C ARG A 149 12.34 1.01 -18.80
N PHE A 150 11.54 2.04 -18.62
CA PHE A 150 11.90 3.37 -19.11
C PHE A 150 12.13 4.41 -18.04
N TYR A 151 11.40 4.35 -16.91
CA TYR A 151 11.55 5.36 -15.87
C TYR A 151 12.95 5.34 -15.25
N ARG A 152 13.54 6.53 -15.12
CA ARG A 152 14.82 6.77 -14.46
C ARG A 152 14.59 7.60 -13.20
N PHE A 153 14.81 6.99 -12.06
CA PHE A 153 14.64 7.64 -10.77
C PHE A 153 15.62 8.80 -10.59
N LYS A 154 15.09 9.96 -10.23
CA LYS A 154 15.88 11.09 -9.72
C LYS A 154 15.29 11.55 -8.40
N LYS A 155 16.14 11.81 -7.41
CA LYS A 155 15.73 12.25 -6.07
C LYS A 155 14.82 13.49 -6.10
N PHE A 156 15.06 14.39 -7.07
CA PHE A 156 14.21 15.57 -7.29
C PHE A 156 12.75 15.22 -7.60
N HIS A 157 12.46 14.09 -8.23
CA HIS A 157 11.09 13.68 -8.51
C HIS A 157 10.26 13.50 -7.23
N LEU A 158 10.93 13.18 -6.10
CA LEU A 158 10.25 13.07 -4.79
C LEU A 158 9.64 14.41 -4.33
N LEU A 159 10.24 15.55 -4.67
CA LEU A 159 9.65 16.86 -4.36
C LEU A 159 8.32 17.04 -5.09
N LEU A 160 8.30 16.71 -6.39
CA LEU A 160 7.09 16.82 -7.20
C LEU A 160 5.98 15.90 -6.65
N PHE A 161 6.30 14.65 -6.34
CA PHE A 161 5.34 13.70 -5.78
C PHE A 161 4.85 14.12 -4.39
N SER A 162 5.73 14.73 -3.58
CA SER A 162 5.39 15.25 -2.26
C SER A 162 4.34 16.35 -2.30
N VAL A 163 4.27 17.15 -3.37
CA VAL A 163 3.21 18.16 -3.52
C VAL A 163 1.83 17.52 -3.48
N GLY A 164 1.62 16.44 -4.26
CA GLY A 164 0.36 15.69 -4.23
C GLY A 164 0.04 15.12 -2.85
N VAL A 165 1.05 14.60 -2.14
CA VAL A 165 0.89 14.07 -0.77
C VAL A 165 0.51 15.17 0.21
N VAL A 166 1.18 16.33 0.16
CA VAL A 166 0.86 17.48 1.03
C VAL A 166 -0.57 17.93 0.83
N LEU A 167 -1.01 18.10 -0.42
CA LEU A 167 -2.38 18.53 -0.73
C LEU A 167 -3.42 17.54 -0.20
N GLN A 168 -3.19 16.23 -0.34
CA GLN A 168 -4.08 15.21 0.20
C GLN A 168 -4.13 15.22 1.74
N CYS A 169 -2.97 15.36 2.39
CA CYS A 169 -2.90 15.44 3.86
C CYS A 169 -3.61 16.69 4.38
N LEU A 170 -3.34 17.86 3.79
CA LEU A 170 -3.97 19.11 4.21
C LEU A 170 -5.48 19.10 3.98
N TRP A 171 -5.95 18.52 2.88
CA TRP A 171 -7.38 18.36 2.64
C TRP A 171 -8.03 17.47 3.72
N GLY A 172 -7.48 16.28 4.01
CA GLY A 172 -8.04 15.43 5.06
C GLY A 172 -7.95 16.04 6.46
N ILE A 173 -6.92 16.84 6.75
CA ILE A 173 -6.83 17.63 7.98
C ILE A 173 -7.93 18.69 8.03
N SER A 174 -8.22 19.38 6.91
CA SER A 174 -9.31 20.36 6.87
C SER A 174 -10.67 19.71 7.10
N ASP A 175 -10.91 18.53 6.56
CA ASP A 175 -12.14 17.76 6.77
C ASP A 175 -12.28 17.30 8.23
N PHE A 176 -11.18 16.90 8.87
CA PHE A 176 -11.17 16.61 10.31
C PHE A 176 -11.68 17.80 11.15
N TYR A 177 -11.34 19.04 10.76
CA TYR A 177 -11.83 20.27 11.40
C TYR A 177 -13.20 20.74 10.86
N MET A 178 -13.85 19.96 10.03
CA MET A 178 -15.17 20.27 9.42
C MET A 178 -15.17 21.60 8.64
N MET A 179 -14.02 21.96 8.03
CA MET A 179 -13.86 23.25 7.35
C MET A 179 -14.54 23.30 5.95
N ASN A 180 -14.78 22.13 5.34
CA ASN A 180 -15.45 22.00 4.03
C ASN A 180 -14.97 22.97 2.92
N TYR A 181 -13.69 23.32 2.90
CA TYR A 181 -13.14 24.28 1.92
C TYR A 181 -13.35 23.86 0.45
N MET A 182 -13.42 22.57 0.21
CA MET A 182 -13.61 22.03 -1.14
C MET A 182 -15.09 21.79 -1.47
N HIS A 183 -16.02 22.17 -0.58
CA HIS A 183 -17.46 22.05 -0.76
C HIS A 183 -17.98 20.63 -1.04
N PHE A 184 -17.24 19.59 -0.56
CA PHE A 184 -17.62 18.20 -0.80
C PHE A 184 -18.79 17.73 0.08
N PHE A 185 -19.06 18.44 1.17
CA PHE A 185 -20.12 18.12 2.12
C PHE A 185 -21.40 18.98 1.95
N ASP A 186 -21.47 19.89 0.96
CA ASP A 186 -22.60 20.80 0.79
C ASP A 186 -23.97 20.09 0.69
N ASN A 187 -23.99 18.89 0.11
CA ASN A 187 -25.20 18.09 -0.06
C ASN A 187 -25.33 16.96 0.99
N VAL A 188 -24.51 16.96 2.04
CA VAL A 188 -24.54 15.98 3.12
C VAL A 188 -25.21 16.63 4.35
N SER A 189 -26.52 16.48 4.46
CA SER A 189 -27.32 17.07 5.55
C SER A 189 -27.08 16.42 6.92
N ASP A 190 -26.70 15.14 6.94
CA ASP A 190 -26.43 14.37 8.14
C ASP A 190 -24.96 14.52 8.55
N LEU A 191 -24.72 15.31 9.60
CA LEU A 191 -23.36 15.54 10.11
C LEU A 191 -22.67 14.25 10.54
N SER A 192 -23.40 13.22 10.98
CA SER A 192 -22.79 11.94 11.38
C SER A 192 -22.07 11.25 10.20
N LYS A 193 -22.54 11.48 8.99
CA LYS A 193 -21.92 10.95 7.76
C LYS A 193 -20.59 11.61 7.43
N TRP A 194 -20.33 12.84 7.90
CA TRP A 194 -19.04 13.49 7.70
C TRP A 194 -17.90 12.67 8.27
N ALA A 195 -18.14 11.95 9.37
CA ALA A 195 -17.13 11.07 9.96
C ALA A 195 -16.75 9.86 9.09
N MET A 196 -17.52 9.57 8.05
CA MET A 196 -17.26 8.45 7.12
C MET A 196 -16.38 8.84 5.93
N PHE A 197 -16.14 10.16 5.74
CA PHE A 197 -15.44 10.70 4.59
C PHE A 197 -14.22 11.50 5.04
N ALA A 198 -13.13 11.41 4.30
CA ALA A 198 -11.92 12.18 4.57
C ALA A 198 -11.13 12.44 3.28
N GLY A 199 -10.70 13.68 3.15
CA GLY A 199 -9.82 14.14 2.10
C GLY A 199 -10.33 13.86 0.68
N PRO A 200 -9.46 13.91 -0.30
CA PRO A 200 -9.84 13.66 -1.69
C PRO A 200 -10.14 12.19 -1.99
N VAL A 201 -10.01 11.28 -1.04
CA VAL A 201 -10.30 9.85 -1.20
C VAL A 201 -11.76 9.51 -0.91
N GLY A 202 -12.41 10.28 -0.05
CA GLY A 202 -13.81 10.14 0.29
C GLY A 202 -14.06 9.16 1.43
N ASN A 203 -13.66 7.91 1.36
CA ASN A 203 -13.83 6.93 2.42
C ASN A 203 -12.68 7.00 3.43
N ILE A 204 -12.97 7.04 4.74
CA ILE A 204 -11.96 7.13 5.81
C ILE A 204 -10.96 5.97 5.78
N ASN A 205 -11.41 4.74 5.47
CA ASN A 205 -10.53 3.58 5.40
C ASN A 205 -9.56 3.69 4.22
N GLY A 206 -10.06 4.10 3.06
CA GLY A 206 -9.23 4.33 1.87
C GLY A 206 -8.25 5.49 2.08
N TYR A 207 -8.73 6.62 2.63
CA TYR A 207 -7.87 7.77 2.94
C TYR A 207 -6.75 7.38 3.91
N THR A 208 -7.11 6.78 5.03
CA THR A 208 -6.15 6.39 6.07
C THR A 208 -5.14 5.36 5.54
N SER A 209 -5.57 4.40 4.70
CA SER A 209 -4.70 3.47 4.01
C SER A 209 -3.65 4.15 3.16
N LEU A 210 -4.06 5.13 2.37
CA LEU A 210 -3.19 5.84 1.44
C LEU A 210 -2.19 6.73 2.19
N VAL A 211 -2.65 7.46 3.21
CA VAL A 211 -1.78 8.34 3.99
C VAL A 211 -0.82 7.54 4.87
N LEU A 212 -1.24 6.39 5.40
CA LEU A 212 -0.37 5.42 6.07
C LEU A 212 0.73 4.91 5.13
N PHE A 213 0.37 4.57 3.89
CA PHE A 213 1.35 4.17 2.87
C PHE A 213 2.41 5.27 2.68
N TYR A 214 2.00 6.54 2.57
CA TYR A 214 2.93 7.67 2.49
C TYR A 214 3.76 7.85 3.78
N ALA A 215 3.16 7.72 4.95
CA ALA A 215 3.87 7.81 6.23
C ALA A 215 5.01 6.79 6.31
N CYS A 216 4.74 5.54 5.91
CA CYS A 216 5.74 4.47 5.89
C CYS A 216 6.79 4.67 4.78
N LEU A 217 6.41 5.23 3.62
CA LEU A 217 7.35 5.62 2.57
C LEU A 217 8.35 6.66 3.09
N TYR A 218 7.87 7.76 3.69
CA TYR A 218 8.75 8.80 4.22
C TYR A 218 9.53 8.32 5.44
N THR A 219 9.01 7.40 6.23
CA THR A 219 9.78 6.71 7.28
C THR A 219 10.99 5.98 6.70
N GLY A 220 10.79 5.21 5.65
CA GLY A 220 11.90 4.51 4.99
C GLY A 220 12.92 5.46 4.35
N LEU A 221 12.45 6.53 3.70
CA LEU A 221 13.32 7.57 3.13
C LEU A 221 14.13 8.28 4.22
N TYR A 222 13.51 8.65 5.34
CA TYR A 222 14.18 9.27 6.50
C TYR A 222 15.27 8.37 7.10
N LEU A 223 15.00 7.08 7.22
CA LEU A 223 15.94 6.11 7.79
C LEU A 223 17.21 5.95 6.95
N GLN A 224 17.09 5.99 5.61
CA GLN A 224 18.19 5.73 4.68
C GLN A 224 18.92 7.01 4.25
N GLU A 225 18.34 8.18 4.49
CA GLU A 225 18.91 9.45 4.04
C GLU A 225 20.12 9.87 4.87
N LYS A 226 21.19 10.28 4.18
CA LYS A 226 22.44 10.77 4.79
C LYS A 226 22.58 12.28 4.72
N GLU A 227 22.02 12.90 3.67
CA GLU A 227 22.07 14.34 3.46
C GLU A 227 21.07 15.07 4.38
N LEU A 228 21.56 15.99 5.20
CA LEU A 228 20.78 16.60 6.27
C LEU A 228 19.52 17.35 5.76
N ARG A 229 19.63 18.07 4.64
CA ARG A 229 18.49 18.80 4.04
C ARG A 229 17.35 17.87 3.65
N TRP A 230 17.66 16.81 2.95
CA TRP A 230 16.66 15.80 2.57
C TRP A 230 16.13 15.03 3.77
N LYS A 231 16.96 14.77 4.74
CA LYS A 231 16.56 14.10 5.98
C LYS A 231 15.52 14.92 6.76
N HIS A 232 15.72 16.24 6.90
CA HIS A 232 14.72 17.12 7.51
C HIS A 232 13.45 17.23 6.67
N PHE A 233 13.56 17.27 5.35
CA PHE A 233 12.40 17.24 4.46
C PHE A 233 11.58 15.97 4.66
N PHE A 234 12.21 14.79 4.63
CA PHE A 234 11.51 13.52 4.85
C PHE A 234 10.92 13.39 6.26
N MET A 235 11.59 13.95 7.26
CA MET A 235 11.08 14.04 8.64
C MET A 235 9.79 14.87 8.70
N GLY A 236 9.76 16.03 8.06
CA GLY A 236 8.57 16.87 7.99
C GLY A 236 7.40 16.18 7.28
N MET A 237 7.67 15.55 6.14
CA MET A 237 6.68 14.78 5.39
C MET A 237 6.14 13.59 6.21
N MET A 238 7.02 12.87 6.91
CA MET A 238 6.64 11.77 7.79
C MET A 238 5.70 12.24 8.91
N LEU A 239 6.05 13.35 9.60
CA LEU A 239 5.20 13.93 10.65
C LEU A 239 3.84 14.38 10.13
N LEU A 240 3.80 15.06 8.99
CA LEU A 240 2.55 15.48 8.34
C LEU A 240 1.66 14.25 8.04
N CYS A 241 2.23 13.20 7.44
CA CYS A 241 1.50 11.98 7.14
C CYS A 241 1.04 11.25 8.41
N HIS A 242 1.84 11.22 9.49
CA HIS A 242 1.39 10.64 10.77
C HIS A 242 0.18 11.38 11.34
N ILE A 243 0.23 12.72 11.38
CA ILE A 243 -0.90 13.53 11.87
C ILE A 243 -2.14 13.32 10.99
N ALA A 244 -1.99 13.35 9.67
CA ALA A 244 -3.10 13.12 8.74
C ALA A 244 -3.68 11.69 8.86
N THR A 245 -2.85 10.67 9.13
CA THR A 245 -3.31 9.30 9.39
C THR A 245 -4.13 9.22 10.69
N ILE A 246 -3.67 9.88 11.75
CA ILE A 246 -4.35 9.90 13.06
C ILE A 246 -5.70 10.62 12.92
N PHE A 247 -5.76 11.73 12.20
CA PHE A 247 -6.99 12.49 11.94
C PHE A 247 -7.95 11.76 10.99
N GLY A 248 -7.45 10.86 10.16
CA GLY A 248 -8.28 9.98 9.33
C GLY A 248 -9.15 9.01 10.15
N SER A 249 -8.87 8.85 11.44
CA SER A 249 -9.70 8.16 12.45
C SER A 249 -10.13 6.73 12.09
N SER A 250 -9.42 6.03 11.21
CA SER A 250 -9.68 4.63 10.89
C SER A 250 -8.68 3.69 11.56
N ASP A 251 -9.19 2.63 12.19
CA ASP A 251 -8.39 1.66 12.96
C ASP A 251 -7.53 0.73 12.10
N ASN A 252 -7.78 0.68 10.79
CA ASN A 252 -6.97 -0.11 9.87
C ASN A 252 -5.48 0.32 9.84
N ALA A 253 -5.20 1.60 10.12
CA ALA A 253 -3.83 2.10 10.22
C ALA A 253 -3.02 1.47 11.35
N VAL A 254 -3.68 1.05 12.43
CA VAL A 254 -3.03 0.40 13.59
C VAL A 254 -2.27 -0.85 13.13
N ILE A 255 -2.91 -1.67 12.31
CA ILE A 255 -2.31 -2.91 11.81
C ILE A 255 -1.09 -2.61 10.93
N GLY A 256 -1.21 -1.64 10.02
CA GLY A 256 -0.10 -1.26 9.16
C GLY A 256 1.11 -0.72 9.94
N TYR A 257 0.89 0.20 10.87
CA TYR A 257 1.96 0.69 11.75
C TYR A 257 2.57 -0.42 12.61
N PHE A 258 1.72 -1.28 13.20
CA PHE A 258 2.19 -2.39 14.02
C PHE A 258 3.21 -3.24 13.27
N PHE A 259 2.87 -3.74 12.09
CA PHE A 259 3.78 -4.60 11.32
C PHE A 259 5.02 -3.87 10.82
N VAL A 260 4.88 -2.61 10.37
CA VAL A 260 6.06 -1.83 9.95
C VAL A 260 7.00 -1.60 11.12
N PHE A 261 6.50 -1.13 12.25
CA PHE A 261 7.33 -0.88 13.44
C PHE A 261 7.95 -2.17 13.99
N LEU A 262 7.22 -3.28 13.92
CA LEU A 262 7.74 -4.59 14.32
C LEU A 262 8.96 -5.02 13.49
N VAL A 263 9.01 -4.69 12.21
CA VAL A 263 10.14 -5.12 11.36
C VAL A 263 11.29 -4.11 11.33
N LEU A 264 11.08 -2.83 11.66
CA LEU A 264 12.11 -1.79 11.60
C LEU A 264 13.42 -2.13 12.33
N PRO A 265 13.43 -2.69 13.55
CA PRO A 265 14.65 -3.06 14.26
C PRO A 265 15.54 -4.04 13.50
N PHE A 266 14.94 -4.98 12.77
CA PHE A 266 15.72 -5.98 12.01
C PHE A 266 16.55 -5.34 10.89
N PHE A 267 16.02 -4.28 10.26
CA PHE A 267 16.68 -3.59 9.16
C PHE A 267 17.57 -2.43 9.63
N SER A 268 17.19 -1.76 10.74
CA SER A 268 17.79 -0.49 11.14
C SER A 268 18.84 -0.62 12.26
N TRP A 269 18.82 -1.67 13.08
CA TRP A 269 19.77 -1.82 14.18
C TRP A 269 21.06 -2.46 13.69
N LYS A 270 21.90 -1.70 12.99
CA LYS A 270 23.20 -2.15 12.46
C LYS A 270 24.36 -1.63 13.34
N ASP A 271 24.30 -0.40 13.76
CA ASP A 271 25.27 0.35 14.56
C ASP A 271 24.55 1.41 15.44
N ASN A 272 25.28 2.09 16.32
CA ASN A 272 24.71 3.10 17.23
C ASN A 272 23.99 4.24 16.48
N LYS A 273 24.48 4.64 15.31
CA LYS A 273 23.87 5.74 14.52
C LYS A 273 22.54 5.34 13.92
N SER A 274 22.49 4.17 13.27
CA SER A 274 21.25 3.65 12.66
C SER A 274 20.23 3.25 13.73
N PHE A 275 20.68 2.71 14.88
CA PHE A 275 19.84 2.48 16.06
C PHE A 275 19.20 3.79 16.55
N GLY A 276 20.00 4.85 16.76
CA GLY A 276 19.47 6.15 17.15
C GLY A 276 18.50 6.76 16.14
N THR A 277 18.77 6.59 14.83
CA THR A 277 17.85 7.06 13.78
C THR A 277 16.52 6.26 13.80
N CYS A 278 16.57 4.97 14.07
CA CYS A 278 15.35 4.16 14.23
C CYS A 278 14.54 4.60 15.46
N LEU A 279 15.20 4.83 16.59
CA LEU A 279 14.55 5.32 17.80
C LEU A 279 13.89 6.70 17.61
N SER A 280 14.49 7.59 16.79
CA SER A 280 13.87 8.87 16.47
C SER A 280 12.57 8.71 15.67
N VAL A 281 12.41 7.66 14.85
CA VAL A 281 11.12 7.35 14.18
C VAL A 281 10.05 7.03 15.21
N TYR A 282 10.33 6.16 16.18
CA TYR A 282 9.36 5.84 17.24
C TYR A 282 9.03 7.06 18.10
N PHE A 283 10.06 7.85 18.47
CA PHE A 283 9.85 9.10 19.20
C PHE A 283 8.92 10.05 18.45
N LEU A 284 9.16 10.27 17.16
CA LEU A 284 8.34 11.15 16.32
C LEU A 284 6.92 10.62 16.12
N PHE A 285 6.74 9.30 16.07
CA PHE A 285 5.41 8.70 16.05
C PHE A 285 4.64 8.99 17.36
N PHE A 286 5.24 8.75 18.54
CA PHE A 286 4.61 9.07 19.81
C PHE A 286 4.37 10.58 19.98
N LEU A 287 5.26 11.40 19.49
CA LEU A 287 5.08 12.86 19.44
C LEU A 287 3.88 13.24 18.57
N SER A 288 3.72 12.64 17.39
CA SER A 288 2.57 12.94 16.51
C SER A 288 1.23 12.52 17.12
N LEU A 289 1.17 11.46 17.94
CA LEU A 289 -0.04 11.12 18.72
C LEU A 289 -0.41 12.25 19.69
N LYS A 290 0.55 12.81 20.42
CA LYS A 290 0.30 13.95 21.34
C LYS A 290 -0.02 15.24 20.61
N LEU A 291 0.71 15.55 19.56
CA LEU A 291 0.46 16.75 18.74
C LEU A 291 -0.95 16.71 18.14
N SER A 292 -1.41 15.56 17.66
CA SER A 292 -2.77 15.40 17.11
C SER A 292 -3.84 15.72 18.15
N VAL A 293 -3.68 15.24 19.39
CA VAL A 293 -4.62 15.57 20.48
C VAL A 293 -4.59 17.05 20.85
N LEU A 294 -3.40 17.66 20.93
CA LEU A 294 -3.23 19.09 21.22
C LEU A 294 -3.82 19.97 20.12
N LEU A 295 -3.62 19.60 18.87
CA LEU A 295 -4.18 20.32 17.72
C LEU A 295 -5.71 20.20 17.69
N ALA A 296 -6.27 19.02 17.86
CA ALA A 296 -7.72 18.79 17.86
C ALA A 296 -8.47 19.57 18.93
N GLY A 297 -7.84 19.85 20.07
CA GLY A 297 -8.43 20.65 21.15
C GLY A 297 -8.60 22.13 20.84
N LYS A 298 -8.13 22.63 19.69
CA LYS A 298 -8.15 24.05 19.34
C LYS A 298 -9.31 24.50 18.45
N GLY A 299 -10.25 23.61 18.13
CA GLY A 299 -11.36 23.96 17.22
C GLY A 299 -12.47 22.91 17.17
N GLN A 300 -13.50 23.22 16.42
CA GLN A 300 -14.53 22.25 16.07
C GLN A 300 -13.91 21.14 15.24
N SER A 301 -14.26 19.90 15.54
CA SER A 301 -13.71 18.74 14.84
C SER A 301 -14.64 17.54 14.86
N ILE A 302 -14.41 16.61 13.96
CA ILE A 302 -15.23 15.41 13.75
C ILE A 302 -15.37 14.53 14.99
N ILE A 303 -14.41 14.61 15.93
CA ILE A 303 -14.45 13.84 17.20
C ILE A 303 -15.56 14.30 18.15
N GLN A 304 -16.21 15.42 17.88
CA GLN A 304 -17.38 15.88 18.64
C GLN A 304 -18.67 15.20 18.20
N ILE A 305 -18.69 14.64 17.00
CA ILE A 305 -19.86 13.99 16.40
C ILE A 305 -19.68 12.48 16.19
N SER A 306 -18.44 11.98 16.25
CA SER A 306 -18.12 10.56 16.09
C SER A 306 -16.99 10.16 17.03
N PRO A 307 -17.01 8.94 17.60
CA PRO A 307 -15.88 8.44 18.39
C PRO A 307 -14.59 8.48 17.58
N PRO A 308 -13.49 8.95 18.18
CA PRO A 308 -12.20 8.98 17.50
C PRO A 308 -11.63 7.56 17.35
N GLY A 309 -10.84 7.33 16.29
CA GLY A 309 -10.14 6.08 16.10
C GLY A 309 -9.11 5.77 17.20
N PHE A 310 -8.64 4.53 17.24
CA PHE A 310 -7.75 4.01 18.28
C PHE A 310 -6.46 4.83 18.43
N LEU A 311 -5.80 5.23 17.34
CA LEU A 311 -4.56 6.00 17.40
C LEU A 311 -4.77 7.36 18.09
N PHE A 312 -5.86 8.05 17.78
CA PHE A 312 -6.19 9.30 18.44
C PHE A 312 -6.49 9.08 19.93
N SER A 313 -7.26 8.03 20.27
CA SER A 313 -7.58 7.64 21.64
C SER A 313 -6.31 7.29 22.43
N MET A 314 -5.38 6.56 21.85
CA MET A 314 -4.05 6.29 22.42
C MET A 314 -3.29 7.60 22.70
N GLY A 315 -3.43 8.61 21.83
CA GLY A 315 -2.86 9.93 22.02
C GLY A 315 -3.32 10.63 23.31
N LYS A 316 -4.54 10.36 23.81
CA LYS A 316 -5.06 10.92 25.06
C LYS A 316 -4.45 10.27 26.31
N THR A 317 -3.89 9.09 26.21
CA THR A 317 -3.33 8.33 27.34
C THR A 317 -1.93 8.80 27.75
N VAL A 318 -1.36 8.14 28.77
CA VAL A 318 0.03 8.33 29.21
C VAL A 318 1.04 7.63 28.27
N LEU A 319 0.59 6.65 27.47
CA LEU A 319 1.46 5.79 26.64
C LEU A 319 2.41 6.57 25.71
N PRO A 320 2.00 7.63 25.00
CA PRO A 320 2.92 8.42 24.20
C PRO A 320 4.05 9.08 25.00
N TYR A 321 3.78 9.54 26.21
CA TYR A 321 4.83 10.09 27.07
C TYR A 321 5.84 9.04 27.50
N LEU A 322 5.37 7.84 27.87
CA LEU A 322 6.23 6.70 28.19
C LEU A 322 7.04 6.28 26.97
N GLY A 323 6.40 6.22 25.80
CA GLY A 323 7.08 5.90 24.53
C GLY A 323 8.15 6.92 24.16
N MET A 324 7.86 8.23 24.26
CA MET A 324 8.86 9.29 24.04
C MET A 324 9.99 9.23 25.07
N GLY A 325 9.67 9.02 26.34
CA GLY A 325 10.68 8.89 27.41
C GLY A 325 11.62 7.71 27.16
N LEU A 326 11.08 6.53 26.92
CA LEU A 326 11.86 5.32 26.65
C LEU A 326 12.74 5.46 25.41
N THR A 327 12.16 5.90 24.29
CA THR A 327 12.91 6.07 23.04
C THR A 327 13.96 7.16 23.14
N GLY A 328 13.66 8.26 23.86
CA GLY A 328 14.60 9.34 24.15
C GLY A 328 15.79 8.89 25.02
N ILE A 329 15.54 8.13 26.09
CA ILE A 329 16.59 7.55 26.95
C ILE A 329 17.48 6.59 26.14
N LEU A 330 16.88 5.67 25.40
CA LEU A 330 17.64 4.72 24.57
C LEU A 330 18.45 5.43 23.47
N TRP A 331 17.87 6.49 22.87
CA TRP A 331 18.57 7.33 21.91
C TRP A 331 19.79 8.03 22.54
N ALA A 332 19.62 8.59 23.72
CA ALA A 332 20.70 9.25 24.45
C ALA A 332 21.81 8.24 24.83
N LEU A 333 21.45 7.05 25.30
CA LEU A 333 22.38 5.97 25.57
C LEU A 333 23.18 5.59 24.31
N GLY A 334 22.50 5.42 23.17
CA GLY A 334 23.17 5.13 21.90
C GLY A 334 24.06 6.26 21.39
N ARG A 335 23.69 7.53 21.65
CA ARG A 335 24.40 8.72 21.15
C ARG A 335 25.62 9.09 21.99
N PHE A 336 25.52 8.96 23.31
CA PHE A 336 26.55 9.38 24.25
C PHE A 336 27.42 8.22 24.78
N SER A 337 27.06 6.97 24.47
CA SER A 337 27.90 5.83 24.80
C SER A 337 29.25 5.92 24.08
N LYS A 338 30.35 5.85 24.85
CA LYS A 338 31.72 5.75 24.33
C LYS A 338 32.02 4.36 23.75
N LYS A 339 31.21 3.35 24.12
CA LYS A 339 31.33 1.97 23.63
C LYS A 339 30.27 1.69 22.57
N GLU A 340 30.63 0.88 21.58
CA GLU A 340 29.63 0.36 20.65
C GLU A 340 28.69 -0.57 21.40
N LEU A 341 27.39 -0.30 21.23
CA LEU A 341 26.34 -1.14 21.79
C LEU A 341 26.27 -2.45 21.01
N SER A 342 26.07 -3.55 21.71
CA SER A 342 25.89 -4.85 21.06
C SER A 342 24.51 -4.93 20.38
N MET A 343 24.41 -4.55 19.10
CA MET A 343 23.16 -4.64 18.34
C MET A 343 22.65 -6.08 18.26
N LYS A 344 23.54 -7.09 18.36
CA LYS A 344 23.13 -8.50 18.43
C LYS A 344 22.35 -8.80 19.72
N LEU A 345 22.80 -8.25 20.87
CA LEU A 345 22.09 -8.40 22.14
C LEU A 345 20.73 -7.70 22.09
N PHE A 346 20.68 -6.44 21.63
CA PHE A 346 19.41 -5.70 21.50
C PHE A 346 18.41 -6.43 20.60
N LYS A 347 18.84 -6.98 19.46
CA LYS A 347 17.97 -7.78 18.58
C LYS A 347 17.48 -9.06 19.26
N ARG A 348 18.33 -9.76 20.02
CA ARG A 348 17.92 -10.98 20.76
C ARG A 348 16.87 -10.64 21.83
N LEU A 349 17.11 -9.57 22.61
CA LEU A 349 16.14 -9.11 23.62
C LEU A 349 14.83 -8.68 22.94
N TYR A 350 14.90 -7.99 21.83
CA TYR A 350 13.73 -7.59 21.05
C TYR A 350 12.93 -8.81 20.56
N VAL A 351 13.59 -9.82 19.99
CA VAL A 351 12.94 -11.07 19.58
C VAL A 351 12.28 -11.77 20.76
N LEU A 352 12.97 -11.84 21.92
CA LEU A 352 12.39 -12.42 23.14
C LEU A 352 11.12 -11.65 23.55
N LEU A 353 11.16 -10.32 23.57
CA LEU A 353 9.99 -9.50 23.89
C LEU A 353 8.85 -9.72 22.88
N LEU A 354 9.14 -9.88 21.59
CA LEU A 354 8.13 -10.21 20.58
C LEU A 354 7.50 -11.58 20.84
N ILE A 355 8.29 -12.59 21.16
CA ILE A 355 7.76 -13.93 21.49
C ILE A 355 6.83 -13.84 22.69
N LEU A 356 7.24 -13.16 23.76
CA LEU A 356 6.41 -12.97 24.96
C LEU A 356 5.14 -12.18 24.65
N PHE A 357 5.23 -11.13 23.82
CA PHE A 357 4.08 -10.33 23.37
C PHE A 357 3.08 -11.18 22.57
N PHE A 358 3.55 -11.97 21.58
CA PHE A 358 2.65 -12.82 20.81
C PHE A 358 2.07 -13.97 21.64
N MET A 359 2.81 -14.54 22.57
CA MET A 359 2.29 -15.54 23.50
C MET A 359 1.19 -14.96 24.41
N ALA A 360 1.43 -13.76 24.96
CA ALA A 360 0.43 -13.06 25.75
C ALA A 360 -0.81 -12.71 24.93
N GLY A 361 -0.62 -12.19 23.71
CA GLY A 361 -1.73 -11.91 22.79
C GLY A 361 -2.54 -13.16 22.44
N ALA A 362 -1.89 -14.26 22.12
CA ALA A 362 -2.55 -15.54 21.84
C ALA A 362 -3.35 -16.04 23.07
N TYR A 363 -2.78 -15.90 24.27
CA TYR A 363 -3.48 -16.24 25.51
C TYR A 363 -4.73 -15.36 25.72
N VAL A 364 -4.63 -14.04 25.51
CA VAL A 364 -5.76 -13.11 25.63
C VAL A 364 -6.86 -13.46 24.61
N ILE A 365 -6.50 -13.72 23.36
CA ILE A 365 -7.46 -14.14 22.32
C ILE A 365 -8.12 -15.47 22.72
N TYR A 366 -7.36 -16.43 23.21
CA TYR A 366 -7.89 -17.71 23.68
C TYR A 366 -8.85 -17.53 24.87
N ASP A 367 -8.51 -16.66 25.82
CA ASP A 367 -9.37 -16.39 26.98
C ASP A 367 -10.71 -15.76 26.56
N VAL A 368 -10.68 -14.73 25.72
CA VAL A 368 -11.88 -14.01 25.26
C VAL A 368 -12.80 -14.88 24.39
N ASN A 369 -12.25 -15.84 23.64
CA ASN A 369 -13.05 -16.66 22.70
C ASN A 369 -13.48 -18.02 23.27
N VAL A 370 -12.76 -18.55 24.27
CA VAL A 370 -12.94 -19.93 24.74
C VAL A 370 -13.15 -20.03 26.24
N MET A 371 -12.29 -19.38 27.06
CA MET A 371 -12.24 -19.61 28.50
C MET A 371 -13.13 -18.67 29.30
N HIS A 372 -13.28 -17.41 28.87
CA HIS A 372 -14.07 -16.35 29.54
C HIS A 372 -13.70 -16.17 31.01
N ARG A 373 -12.42 -16.31 31.39
CA ARG A 373 -11.99 -16.27 32.82
C ARG A 373 -11.88 -14.87 33.39
N TYR A 374 -11.53 -13.88 32.53
CA TYR A 374 -11.21 -12.53 32.97
C TYR A 374 -12.23 -11.51 32.45
N PRO A 375 -13.22 -11.09 33.28
CA PRO A 375 -14.24 -10.10 32.90
C PRO A 375 -13.64 -8.78 32.40
N VAL A 376 -12.43 -8.41 32.84
CA VAL A 376 -11.71 -7.22 32.37
C VAL A 376 -11.39 -7.30 30.90
N LEU A 377 -11.16 -8.49 30.36
CA LEU A 377 -10.88 -8.68 28.95
C LEU A 377 -12.11 -8.59 28.05
N GLU A 378 -13.31 -8.80 28.62
CA GLU A 378 -14.59 -8.71 27.90
C GLU A 378 -14.85 -7.29 27.37
N GLN A 379 -14.33 -6.24 28.01
CA GLN A 379 -14.41 -4.87 27.47
C GLN A 379 -13.74 -4.71 26.09
N PHE A 380 -12.84 -5.64 25.71
CA PHE A 380 -12.18 -5.67 24.40
C PHE A 380 -12.81 -6.69 23.44
N SER A 381 -13.94 -7.33 23.81
CA SER A 381 -14.58 -8.38 23.02
C SER A 381 -14.91 -7.93 21.60
N GLN A 382 -15.34 -6.68 21.40
CA GLN A 382 -15.61 -6.12 20.08
C GLN A 382 -14.42 -6.18 19.11
N PHE A 383 -13.18 -6.27 19.63
CA PHE A 383 -11.94 -6.37 18.82
C PHE A 383 -11.36 -7.78 18.82
N LEU A 384 -11.55 -8.56 19.89
CA LEU A 384 -10.85 -9.82 20.13
C LEU A 384 -11.75 -11.06 20.03
N ARG A 385 -13.09 -10.90 20.09
CA ARG A 385 -14.01 -12.01 19.89
C ARG A 385 -14.32 -12.16 18.39
N PHE A 386 -14.00 -13.32 17.85
CA PHE A 386 -14.21 -13.62 16.42
C PHE A 386 -15.58 -14.30 16.22
N ASP A 387 -16.63 -13.50 16.26
CA ASP A 387 -18.01 -13.89 15.96
C ASP A 387 -18.54 -13.14 14.72
N ASP A 388 -19.81 -13.36 14.38
CA ASP A 388 -20.45 -12.73 13.21
C ASP A 388 -20.48 -11.19 13.29
N SER A 389 -20.49 -10.62 14.49
CA SER A 389 -20.50 -9.16 14.69
C SER A 389 -19.11 -8.53 14.57
N TRP A 390 -18.04 -9.32 14.59
CA TRP A 390 -16.67 -8.83 14.57
C TRP A 390 -16.40 -7.88 13.40
N GLY A 391 -15.70 -6.80 13.70
CA GLY A 391 -15.28 -5.83 12.67
C GLY A 391 -16.44 -5.20 11.91
N THR A 392 -17.55 -4.90 12.57
CA THR A 392 -18.77 -4.34 11.98
C THR A 392 -19.44 -5.28 10.96
N GLY A 393 -19.54 -6.57 11.30
CA GLY A 393 -20.16 -7.61 10.46
C GLY A 393 -19.19 -8.35 9.52
N ARG A 394 -17.89 -8.03 9.54
CA ARG A 394 -16.91 -8.78 8.73
C ARG A 394 -16.84 -10.25 9.11
N GLY A 395 -17.02 -10.59 10.41
CA GLY A 395 -17.06 -11.97 10.86
C GLY A 395 -18.10 -12.80 10.10
N PHE A 396 -19.34 -12.30 9.97
CA PHE A 396 -20.41 -12.92 9.18
C PHE A 396 -19.99 -13.10 7.72
N ILE A 397 -19.48 -12.04 7.10
CA ILE A 397 -19.08 -12.04 5.67
C ILE A 397 -17.94 -13.05 5.41
N TRP A 398 -16.97 -13.13 6.32
CA TRP A 398 -15.84 -14.07 6.21
C TRP A 398 -16.29 -15.51 6.42
N ARG A 399 -17.13 -15.76 7.42
CA ARG A 399 -17.71 -17.09 7.67
C ARG A 399 -18.48 -17.57 6.43
N MET A 400 -19.40 -16.75 5.92
CA MET A 400 -20.20 -17.05 4.73
C MET A 400 -19.31 -17.37 3.50
N GLY A 401 -18.30 -16.51 3.24
CA GLY A 401 -17.39 -16.73 2.12
C GLY A 401 -16.58 -18.02 2.24
N MET A 402 -16.10 -18.35 3.46
CA MET A 402 -15.32 -19.57 3.69
C MET A 402 -16.19 -20.83 3.68
N GLU A 403 -17.43 -20.77 4.16
CA GLU A 403 -18.42 -21.85 4.03
C GLU A 403 -18.73 -22.13 2.56
N TYR A 404 -18.94 -21.06 1.76
CA TYR A 404 -19.13 -21.22 0.32
C TYR A 404 -17.95 -21.92 -0.33
N PHE A 405 -16.72 -21.45 -0.07
CA PHE A 405 -15.50 -22.04 -0.62
C PHE A 405 -15.36 -23.52 -0.26
N ARG A 406 -15.61 -23.87 1.00
CA ARG A 406 -15.44 -25.24 1.52
C ARG A 406 -16.53 -26.18 1.05
N ASP A 407 -17.80 -25.75 1.11
CA ASP A 407 -18.93 -26.66 1.04
C ASP A 407 -19.72 -26.59 -0.28
N LYS A 408 -19.84 -25.39 -0.87
CA LYS A 408 -20.73 -25.16 -2.02
C LYS A 408 -19.97 -24.93 -3.35
N MET A 409 -18.73 -24.44 -3.29
CA MET A 409 -18.01 -24.02 -4.48
C MET A 409 -17.54 -25.21 -5.32
N PRO A 410 -17.89 -25.29 -6.63
CA PRO A 410 -17.41 -26.36 -7.51
C PRO A 410 -15.90 -26.40 -7.61
N MET A 411 -15.28 -27.57 -7.76
CA MET A 411 -13.82 -27.76 -7.77
C MET A 411 -13.11 -26.85 -8.77
N LEU A 412 -13.65 -26.70 -9.98
CA LEU A 412 -13.07 -25.82 -11.00
C LEU A 412 -13.03 -24.34 -10.52
N LYS A 413 -14.10 -23.88 -9.86
CA LYS A 413 -14.16 -22.53 -9.30
C LYS A 413 -13.28 -22.39 -8.05
N ARG A 414 -13.06 -23.44 -7.24
CA ARG A 414 -12.06 -23.39 -6.14
C ARG A 414 -10.66 -23.17 -6.68
N LEU A 415 -10.32 -23.77 -7.82
CA LEU A 415 -9.00 -23.61 -8.43
C LEU A 415 -8.82 -22.27 -9.13
N PHE A 416 -9.84 -21.76 -9.86
CA PHE A 416 -9.75 -20.60 -10.74
C PHE A 416 -10.65 -19.43 -10.36
N GLY A 417 -11.51 -19.55 -9.34
CA GLY A 417 -12.35 -18.50 -8.81
C GLY A 417 -13.72 -18.35 -9.47
N TYR A 418 -14.49 -17.40 -8.92
CA TYR A 418 -15.82 -17.02 -9.39
C TYR A 418 -15.79 -15.96 -10.49
N GLY A 419 -14.61 -15.44 -10.80
CA GLY A 419 -14.32 -14.34 -11.72
C GLY A 419 -13.75 -13.12 -10.99
N PRO A 420 -12.77 -12.41 -11.60
CA PRO A 420 -12.15 -11.24 -11.00
C PRO A 420 -13.18 -10.20 -10.53
N ASP A 421 -13.05 -9.73 -9.30
CA ASP A 421 -13.98 -8.81 -8.63
C ASP A 421 -15.44 -9.30 -8.57
N GLY A 422 -15.64 -10.62 -8.72
CA GLY A 422 -16.95 -11.27 -8.83
C GLY A 422 -17.63 -11.58 -7.49
N TYR A 423 -17.19 -11.00 -6.35
CA TYR A 423 -17.75 -11.32 -5.05
C TYR A 423 -19.23 -10.92 -4.91
N PHE A 424 -19.62 -9.80 -5.52
CA PHE A 424 -21.02 -9.36 -5.56
C PHE A 424 -21.92 -10.41 -6.26
N MET A 425 -21.50 -10.93 -7.43
CA MET A 425 -22.24 -11.98 -8.13
C MET A 425 -22.34 -13.26 -7.29
N LEU A 426 -21.22 -13.64 -6.65
CA LEU A 426 -21.19 -14.81 -5.76
C LEU A 426 -22.21 -14.68 -4.63
N THR A 427 -22.27 -13.52 -3.96
CA THR A 427 -23.21 -13.30 -2.84
C THR A 427 -24.65 -13.24 -3.31
N ASN A 428 -24.92 -12.55 -4.42
CA ASN A 428 -26.26 -12.44 -4.99
C ASN A 428 -26.82 -13.78 -5.48
N ASP A 429 -25.99 -14.63 -6.10
CA ASP A 429 -26.42 -15.94 -6.61
C ASP A 429 -26.65 -16.97 -5.52
N ASN A 430 -25.91 -16.90 -4.39
CA ASN A 430 -25.86 -17.99 -3.43
C ASN A 430 -26.32 -17.63 -2.02
N TYR A 431 -26.38 -16.35 -1.65
CA TYR A 431 -26.60 -15.91 -0.27
C TYR A 431 -27.52 -14.69 -0.14
N LYS A 432 -28.28 -14.36 -1.18
CA LYS A 432 -29.16 -13.18 -1.15
C LYS A 432 -30.13 -13.20 0.04
N VAL A 433 -30.76 -14.37 0.32
CA VAL A 433 -31.73 -14.52 1.39
C VAL A 433 -31.08 -14.37 2.77
N GLU A 434 -29.92 -15.02 2.97
CA GLU A 434 -29.18 -14.96 4.25
C GLU A 434 -28.68 -13.54 4.54
N VAL A 435 -28.24 -12.80 3.51
CA VAL A 435 -27.81 -11.41 3.61
C VAL A 435 -28.97 -10.49 3.96
N GLU A 436 -30.14 -10.66 3.34
CA GLU A 436 -31.36 -9.92 3.65
C GLU A 436 -31.84 -10.20 5.09
N GLN A 437 -31.84 -11.48 5.52
CA GLN A 437 -32.20 -11.88 6.90
C GLN A 437 -31.25 -11.34 7.94
N ALA A 438 -29.98 -11.19 7.62
CA ALA A 438 -28.98 -10.56 8.50
C ALA A 438 -29.13 -9.03 8.59
N GLY A 439 -30.08 -8.43 7.86
CA GLY A 439 -30.26 -6.98 7.81
C GLY A 439 -29.10 -6.23 7.17
N MET A 440 -28.23 -6.94 6.45
CA MET A 440 -27.13 -6.36 5.70
C MET A 440 -27.63 -5.92 4.32
N GLY A 441 -27.19 -4.75 3.89
CA GLY A 441 -27.42 -4.29 2.51
C GLY A 441 -26.63 -5.11 1.49
N LEU A 442 -26.46 -4.58 0.28
CA LEU A 442 -25.65 -5.23 -0.76
C LEU A 442 -24.22 -5.46 -0.27
N ILE A 443 -23.77 -6.73 -0.30
CA ILE A 443 -22.40 -7.11 0.05
C ILE A 443 -21.61 -7.24 -1.25
N ASP A 444 -20.82 -6.23 -1.56
CA ASP A 444 -20.01 -6.13 -2.78
C ASP A 444 -18.54 -6.54 -2.57
N SER A 445 -18.14 -6.80 -1.33
CA SER A 445 -16.77 -7.17 -0.98
C SER A 445 -16.70 -7.95 0.33
N ILE A 446 -15.74 -8.87 0.41
CA ILE A 446 -15.44 -9.63 1.64
C ILE A 446 -14.61 -8.83 2.66
N HIS A 447 -14.19 -7.59 2.37
CA HIS A 447 -13.35 -6.76 3.23
C HIS A 447 -12.05 -7.44 3.71
N ASN A 448 -11.49 -8.28 2.85
CA ASN A 448 -10.20 -8.94 3.01
C ASN A 448 -9.68 -9.27 1.61
N GLU A 449 -8.64 -8.59 1.16
CA GLU A 449 -8.13 -8.72 -0.20
C GLU A 449 -7.67 -10.15 -0.52
N TYR A 450 -7.09 -10.85 0.46
CA TYR A 450 -6.62 -12.23 0.24
C TYR A 450 -7.77 -13.23 0.11
N LEU A 451 -8.79 -13.11 0.96
CA LEU A 451 -10.00 -13.92 0.84
C LEU A 451 -10.78 -13.57 -0.43
N ASN A 452 -10.80 -12.28 -0.80
CA ASN A 452 -11.41 -11.85 -2.06
C ASN A 452 -10.72 -12.54 -3.25
N LEU A 453 -9.39 -12.52 -3.30
CA LEU A 453 -8.63 -13.20 -4.36
C LEU A 453 -8.87 -14.72 -4.35
N LEU A 454 -8.92 -15.35 -3.16
CA LEU A 454 -9.21 -16.78 -3.05
C LEU A 454 -10.57 -17.13 -3.68
N LEU A 455 -11.59 -16.33 -3.44
CA LEU A 455 -12.95 -16.59 -3.94
C LEU A 455 -13.11 -16.20 -5.41
N THR A 456 -12.45 -15.12 -5.84
CA THR A 456 -12.67 -14.53 -7.16
C THR A 456 -11.72 -15.02 -8.24
N ILE A 457 -10.47 -15.36 -7.92
CA ILE A 457 -9.49 -15.93 -8.86
C ILE A 457 -8.94 -17.29 -8.42
N GLY A 458 -9.47 -17.86 -7.34
CA GLY A 458 -9.21 -19.21 -6.86
C GLY A 458 -7.85 -19.41 -6.21
N VAL A 459 -7.57 -20.65 -5.84
CA VAL A 459 -6.30 -21.04 -5.19
C VAL A 459 -5.09 -20.69 -6.05
N PHE A 460 -5.14 -20.98 -7.36
CA PHE A 460 -4.02 -20.68 -8.25
C PHE A 460 -3.78 -19.18 -8.40
N GLY A 461 -4.85 -18.37 -8.47
CA GLY A 461 -4.74 -16.93 -8.53
C GLY A 461 -4.14 -16.34 -7.25
N LEU A 462 -4.61 -16.78 -6.07
CA LEU A 462 -4.03 -16.37 -4.79
C LEU A 462 -2.54 -16.75 -4.69
N LEU A 463 -2.17 -17.97 -5.05
CA LEU A 463 -0.77 -18.41 -5.05
C LEU A 463 0.10 -17.60 -6.01
N ALA A 464 -0.41 -17.28 -7.20
CA ALA A 464 0.29 -16.43 -8.15
C ALA A 464 0.47 -14.99 -7.63
N TYR A 465 -0.55 -14.44 -6.94
CA TYR A 465 -0.45 -13.14 -6.28
C TYR A 465 0.61 -13.16 -5.17
N LEU A 466 0.59 -14.14 -4.29
CA LEU A 466 1.60 -14.30 -3.24
C LEU A 466 3.01 -14.50 -3.83
N PHE A 467 3.12 -15.22 -4.95
CA PHE A 467 4.38 -15.38 -5.67
C PHE A 467 4.86 -14.06 -6.27
N PHE A 468 3.96 -13.25 -6.82
CA PHE A 468 4.27 -11.89 -7.27
C PHE A 468 4.76 -11.03 -6.11
N LEU A 469 4.05 -10.99 -4.97
CA LEU A 469 4.45 -10.24 -3.77
C LEU A 469 5.84 -10.65 -3.28
N LYS A 470 6.10 -11.96 -3.16
CA LYS A 470 7.42 -12.49 -2.77
C LYS A 470 8.52 -11.94 -3.68
N ASN A 471 8.29 -11.91 -5.00
CA ASN A 471 9.28 -11.44 -5.96
C ASN A 471 9.47 -9.91 -5.90
N VAL A 472 8.42 -9.13 -5.63
CA VAL A 472 8.51 -7.68 -5.37
C VAL A 472 9.48 -7.44 -4.20
N PHE A 473 9.27 -8.09 -3.05
CA PHE A 473 10.17 -7.95 -1.90
C PHE A 473 11.57 -8.49 -2.18
N THR A 474 11.70 -9.57 -2.94
CA THR A 474 13.01 -10.09 -3.37
C THR A 474 13.79 -9.04 -4.17
N VAL A 475 13.11 -8.34 -5.10
CA VAL A 475 13.72 -7.25 -5.86
C VAL A 475 14.15 -6.11 -4.93
N PHE A 476 13.30 -5.69 -3.99
CA PHE A 476 13.59 -4.57 -3.09
C PHE A 476 14.76 -4.85 -2.15
N TRP A 477 14.90 -6.08 -1.66
CA TRP A 477 15.90 -6.45 -0.65
C TRP A 477 17.16 -7.10 -1.23
N LYS A 478 17.29 -7.17 -2.56
CA LYS A 478 18.48 -7.72 -3.20
C LYS A 478 19.73 -6.87 -2.88
N LYS A 479 20.73 -7.47 -2.25
CA LYS A 479 21.92 -6.80 -1.71
C LYS A 479 22.99 -6.44 -2.76
N GLU A 480 22.87 -6.89 -4.01
CA GLU A 480 23.91 -6.69 -5.03
C GLU A 480 24.30 -5.20 -5.24
N ALA A 481 23.31 -4.30 -5.08
CA ALA A 481 23.56 -2.87 -5.19
C ALA A 481 24.13 -2.22 -3.91
N GLU A 482 23.94 -2.84 -2.72
CA GLU A 482 24.41 -2.27 -1.46
C GLU A 482 25.93 -2.40 -1.26
N ASN A 483 26.55 -3.38 -1.89
CA ASN A 483 27.97 -3.67 -1.77
C ASN A 483 28.85 -2.94 -2.79
N SER A 484 28.28 -2.26 -3.78
CA SER A 484 29.02 -1.39 -4.68
C SER A 484 29.13 0.02 -4.08
N ALA A 485 30.35 0.57 -4.03
CA ALA A 485 30.60 1.94 -3.58
C ALA A 485 29.84 2.99 -4.44
N GLU A 486 29.27 2.59 -5.56
CA GLU A 486 28.58 3.40 -6.56
C GLU A 486 27.04 3.27 -6.50
N ALA A 487 26.46 2.48 -5.57
CA ALA A 487 25.02 2.29 -5.50
C ALA A 487 24.27 3.60 -5.22
N THR A 488 23.38 3.99 -6.11
CA THR A 488 22.64 5.25 -6.02
C THR A 488 21.50 5.18 -4.99
N PHE A 489 21.02 6.34 -4.53
CA PHE A 489 19.83 6.45 -3.66
C PHE A 489 18.60 5.76 -4.26
N GLY A 490 18.44 5.84 -5.59
CA GLY A 490 17.35 5.18 -6.32
C GLY A 490 17.43 3.66 -6.27
N GLN A 491 18.64 3.09 -6.17
CA GLN A 491 18.85 1.64 -6.15
C GLN A 491 18.76 1.03 -4.74
N THR A 492 18.95 1.82 -3.70
CA THR A 492 19.03 1.32 -2.31
C THR A 492 17.94 1.89 -1.41
N ALA A 493 17.98 3.19 -1.18
CA ALA A 493 17.10 3.86 -0.20
C ALA A 493 15.64 3.91 -0.64
N PHE A 494 15.39 4.22 -1.92
CA PHE A 494 14.03 4.33 -2.43
C PHE A 494 13.29 2.99 -2.47
N PRO A 495 13.84 1.88 -3.02
CA PRO A 495 13.20 0.57 -2.94
C PRO A 495 12.96 0.08 -1.52
N PHE A 496 13.87 0.35 -0.60
CA PHE A 496 13.66 0.05 0.83
C PHE A 496 12.46 0.82 1.40
N ALA A 497 12.37 2.11 1.13
CA ALA A 497 11.25 2.94 1.58
C ALA A 497 9.91 2.46 1.00
N VAL A 498 9.90 2.12 -0.30
CA VAL A 498 8.73 1.53 -0.97
C VAL A 498 8.35 0.19 -0.33
N SER A 499 9.33 -0.64 0.07
CA SER A 499 9.05 -1.92 0.72
C SER A 499 8.31 -1.75 2.05
N LEU A 500 8.66 -0.75 2.86
CA LEU A 500 7.95 -0.44 4.11
C LEU A 500 6.53 0.06 3.85
N ALA A 501 6.37 0.96 2.88
CA ALA A 501 5.05 1.47 2.48
C ALA A 501 4.15 0.34 1.96
N TYR A 502 4.68 -0.53 1.11
CA TYR A 502 3.94 -1.65 0.56
C TYR A 502 3.61 -2.70 1.63
N LEU A 503 4.51 -2.96 2.58
CA LEU A 503 4.22 -3.81 3.75
C LEU A 503 3.05 -3.26 4.56
N ALA A 504 3.02 -1.94 4.84
CA ALA A 504 1.91 -1.30 5.55
C ALA A 504 0.58 -1.49 4.80
N TYR A 505 0.58 -1.32 3.48
CA TYR A 505 -0.61 -1.56 2.65
C TYR A 505 -1.04 -3.03 2.73
N LEU A 506 -0.15 -3.98 2.50
CA LEU A 506 -0.46 -5.41 2.45
C LEU A 506 -0.98 -5.96 3.79
N THR A 507 -0.47 -5.48 4.91
CA THR A 507 -0.93 -5.94 6.23
C THR A 507 -2.34 -5.47 6.54
N GLN A 508 -2.70 -4.24 6.18
CA GLN A 508 -4.07 -3.74 6.34
C GLN A 508 -5.04 -4.31 5.28
N ALA A 509 -4.56 -4.75 4.12
CA ALA A 509 -5.37 -5.40 3.09
C ALA A 509 -6.06 -6.68 3.60
N GLY A 510 -5.56 -7.29 4.69
CA GLY A 510 -6.22 -8.39 5.40
C GLY A 510 -7.56 -8.02 6.07
N ILE A 511 -7.87 -6.74 6.25
CA ILE A 511 -9.13 -6.23 6.82
C ILE A 511 -9.75 -5.11 5.98
N ASN A 512 -9.26 -4.89 4.78
CA ASN A 512 -9.70 -3.82 3.88
C ASN A 512 -9.88 -4.38 2.46
N ILE A 513 -10.19 -3.50 1.53
CA ILE A 513 -10.46 -3.82 0.12
C ILE A 513 -9.59 -3.00 -0.80
N ALA A 514 -9.22 -3.60 -1.94
CA ALA A 514 -8.66 -2.87 -3.06
C ALA A 514 -9.75 -1.99 -3.72
N VAL A 515 -9.42 -0.73 -3.94
CA VAL A 515 -10.33 0.24 -4.58
C VAL A 515 -9.59 1.11 -5.60
N PRO A 516 -10.27 1.57 -6.65
CA PRO A 516 -9.65 2.32 -7.75
C PRO A 516 -9.14 3.72 -7.37
N ILE A 517 -9.39 4.16 -6.14
CA ILE A 517 -8.87 5.43 -5.62
C ILE A 517 -7.47 5.27 -5.02
N VAL A 518 -7.17 4.13 -4.40
CA VAL A 518 -5.94 3.88 -3.64
C VAL A 518 -4.97 3.01 -4.42
N MET A 519 -5.47 1.91 -4.98
CA MET A 519 -4.64 0.87 -5.59
C MET A 519 -3.73 1.38 -6.73
N PRO A 520 -4.17 2.28 -7.63
CA PRO A 520 -3.31 2.81 -8.68
C PRO A 520 -2.04 3.49 -8.13
N ILE A 521 -2.18 4.28 -7.06
CA ILE A 521 -1.03 4.97 -6.45
C ILE A 521 -0.07 3.95 -5.80
N VAL A 522 -0.61 3.00 -5.05
CA VAL A 522 0.17 1.95 -4.38
C VAL A 522 0.96 1.13 -5.41
N MET A 523 0.31 0.70 -6.49
CA MET A 523 0.95 -0.09 -7.53
C MET A 523 1.99 0.71 -8.31
N ILE A 524 1.68 1.95 -8.72
CA ILE A 524 2.63 2.82 -9.43
C ILE A 524 3.89 3.05 -8.58
N VAL A 525 3.76 3.42 -7.30
CA VAL A 525 4.92 3.63 -6.42
C VAL A 525 5.70 2.33 -6.24
N THR A 526 5.03 1.18 -6.15
CA THR A 526 5.68 -0.14 -6.12
C THR A 526 6.49 -0.40 -7.39
N PHE A 527 5.94 -0.08 -8.56
CA PHE A 527 6.65 -0.22 -9.85
C PHE A 527 7.84 0.72 -9.98
N LEU A 528 7.74 1.94 -9.42
CA LEU A 528 8.87 2.86 -9.32
C LEU A 528 10.00 2.28 -8.44
N GLY A 529 9.64 1.60 -7.34
CA GLY A 529 10.61 0.89 -6.50
C GLY A 529 11.33 -0.23 -7.24
N VAL A 530 10.62 -0.99 -8.10
CA VAL A 530 11.22 -2.01 -8.98
C VAL A 530 12.14 -1.36 -10.01
N SER A 531 11.69 -0.27 -10.67
CA SER A 531 12.50 0.48 -11.64
C SER A 531 13.79 1.00 -11.02
N GLY A 532 13.76 1.48 -9.77
CA GLY A 532 14.94 1.97 -9.05
C GLY A 532 16.07 0.95 -8.93
N LYS A 533 15.77 -0.34 -8.96
CA LYS A 533 16.78 -1.43 -8.93
C LYS A 533 17.48 -1.70 -10.27
N ARG A 534 17.11 -1.00 -11.32
CA ARG A 534 17.79 -1.14 -12.61
C ARG A 534 19.18 -0.53 -12.52
N ALA A 535 20.21 -1.28 -12.91
CA ALA A 535 21.55 -0.73 -13.15
C ALA A 535 21.49 0.30 -14.31
N GLU A 536 22.15 1.43 -14.16
CA GLU A 536 22.24 2.48 -15.17
C GLU A 536 23.00 1.99 -16.40
#